data_a1cedc662ac6ba7699573c773a4beeac
#
_entry.id   a1cedc662ac6ba7699573c773a4beeac
#
_cell.length_a   1.000
_cell.length_b   1.000
_cell.length_c   1.000
_cell.angle_alpha   90.00
_cell.angle_beta   90.00
_cell.angle_gamma   90.00
#
_symmetry.space_group_name_H-M   'P 1'
#
loop_
_entity.id
_entity.type
_entity.pdbx_description
1 polymer ?
#
loop_
_entity_poly.entity_id
_entity_poly.type
_entity_poly.pdbx_seq_one_letter_code
_entity_poly.pdbx_strand_id
1 'polypeptide(L)'
;MKGGKTNDGKKHQVELYFEASPQWAIDQPHQESVADSFTDGDLLFLRTGSRNQDILKKKGDDVRIDWGHFYLAAEKENSTYAIGDGRELRKNFVANKLEAPTTNGYDKLALVRSLGETQKADGHLLIGYDDIYSIQYFGDNLRPYWNREGNETIVSQFQKAEKEYKTQMKNSAAFDKKLMEEATAAGGRKYAELCALAYRQALAAHKLVQAP
;
A
#
# COMPACT_ATOMS: atom_id res chain seq x y z
N MET A 1 1.76 -5.01 -11.32
CA MET A 1 1.32 -4.22 -12.51
C MET A 1 1.79 -4.95 -13.75
N LYS A 2 0.95 -5.15 -14.78
CA LYS A 2 1.45 -5.68 -16.07
C LYS A 2 2.39 -4.63 -16.66
N GLY A 3 3.60 -5.02 -17.01
CA GLY A 3 4.63 -4.13 -17.50
C GLY A 3 4.20 -3.31 -18.72
N GLY A 4 4.67 -2.07 -18.78
CA GLY A 4 4.53 -1.21 -19.95
C GLY A 4 5.49 -1.65 -21.06
N LYS A 5 5.07 -1.48 -22.33
CA LYS A 5 5.93 -1.68 -23.50
C LYS A 5 5.93 -0.41 -24.31
N THR A 6 7.10 -0.01 -24.82
CA THR A 6 7.21 1.14 -25.72
C THR A 6 6.47 0.87 -27.04
N ASN A 7 5.84 1.89 -27.59
CA ASN A 7 5.09 1.78 -28.85
C ASN A 7 5.93 2.05 -30.09
N ASP A 8 7.12 2.63 -29.92
CA ASP A 8 8.06 2.97 -31.00
C ASP A 8 9.19 1.95 -31.18
N GLY A 9 9.20 0.89 -30.33
CA GLY A 9 10.23 -0.15 -30.35
C GLY A 9 11.61 0.29 -29.88
N LYS A 10 11.76 1.49 -29.31
CA LYS A 10 13.03 2.00 -28.75
C LYS A 10 13.06 1.82 -27.25
N LYS A 11 14.26 1.84 -26.68
CA LYS A 11 14.43 1.93 -25.24
C LYS A 11 14.22 3.36 -24.76
N HIS A 12 13.61 3.49 -23.60
CA HIS A 12 13.41 4.76 -22.90
C HIS A 12 13.82 4.60 -21.44
N GLN A 13 14.32 5.70 -20.85
CA GLN A 13 14.45 5.77 -19.40
C GLN A 13 13.04 5.81 -18.79
N VAL A 14 12.72 4.83 -17.95
CA VAL A 14 11.40 4.68 -17.37
C VAL A 14 11.46 4.86 -15.87
N GLU A 15 10.60 5.70 -15.34
CA GLU A 15 10.42 5.91 -13.92
C GLU A 15 8.95 5.71 -13.55
N LEU A 16 8.73 5.13 -12.37
CA LEU A 16 7.42 4.97 -11.77
C LEU A 16 7.29 5.97 -10.62
N TYR A 17 6.43 6.97 -10.79
CA TYR A 17 6.04 7.89 -9.73
C TYR A 17 4.78 7.40 -9.03
N PHE A 18 4.82 7.30 -7.72
CA PHE A 18 3.67 7.00 -6.88
C PHE A 18 3.53 8.02 -5.76
N GLU A 19 2.33 8.53 -5.58
CA GLU A 19 2.01 9.52 -4.55
C GLU A 19 0.91 8.99 -3.63
N ALA A 20 1.10 9.13 -2.32
CA ALA A 20 0.10 8.82 -1.32
C ALA A 20 -0.22 10.04 -0.46
N SER A 21 -1.49 10.19 -0.10
CA SER A 21 -1.97 11.24 0.79
C SER A 21 -2.06 10.74 2.23
N PRO A 22 -1.85 11.59 3.25
CA PRO A 22 -2.11 11.22 4.64
C PRO A 22 -3.58 10.85 4.92
N GLN A 23 -4.52 11.16 4.02
CA GLN A 23 -5.92 10.72 4.10
C GLN A 23 -6.12 9.21 4.22
N TRP A 24 -5.12 8.42 3.89
CA TRP A 24 -5.12 6.97 4.13
C TRP A 24 -5.07 6.60 5.62
N ALA A 25 -4.64 7.54 6.49
CA ALA A 25 -4.36 7.28 7.89
C ALA A 25 -4.91 8.37 8.83
N ILE A 26 -5.81 9.21 8.34
CA ILE A 26 -6.52 10.26 9.12
C ILE A 26 -8.02 10.20 8.82
N ASP A 27 -8.82 10.64 9.77
CA ASP A 27 -10.29 10.69 9.64
C ASP A 27 -10.76 11.97 8.94
N GLN A 28 -10.25 13.13 9.33
CA GLN A 28 -10.69 14.43 8.83
C GLN A 28 -9.57 15.16 8.08
N PRO A 29 -9.87 15.91 7.02
CA PRO A 29 -8.87 16.62 6.23
C PRO A 29 -8.02 17.63 6.99
N HIS A 30 -8.51 18.15 8.11
CA HIS A 30 -7.82 19.10 8.97
C HIS A 30 -7.05 18.47 10.11
N GLN A 31 -7.11 17.14 10.24
CA GLN A 31 -6.38 16.41 11.28
C GLN A 31 -4.87 16.47 10.99
N GLU A 32 -4.10 16.85 11.99
CA GLU A 32 -2.65 16.90 11.85
C GLU A 32 -2.08 15.50 11.57
N SER A 33 -1.25 15.44 10.56
CA SER A 33 -0.51 14.22 10.19
C SER A 33 0.99 14.39 10.40
N VAL A 34 1.68 13.29 10.53
CA VAL A 34 3.13 13.20 10.49
C VAL A 34 3.55 12.37 9.29
N ALA A 35 4.68 12.72 8.69
CA ALA A 35 5.25 11.97 7.59
C ALA A 35 6.77 11.89 7.77
N ASP A 36 7.33 10.71 7.53
CA ASP A 36 8.76 10.46 7.60
C ASP A 36 9.21 9.38 6.60
N SER A 37 10.53 9.20 6.54
CA SER A 37 11.17 8.17 5.74
C SER A 37 12.29 7.49 6.52
N PHE A 38 12.51 6.24 6.24
CA PHE A 38 13.63 5.47 6.79
C PHE A 38 14.00 4.31 5.84
N THR A 39 15.10 3.67 6.11
CA THR A 39 15.52 2.45 5.41
C THR A 39 15.67 1.30 6.38
N ASP A 40 15.30 0.11 5.94
CA ASP A 40 15.56 -1.12 6.67
C ASP A 40 15.88 -2.24 5.67
N GLY A 41 17.01 -2.91 5.86
CA GLY A 41 17.53 -3.85 4.88
C GLY A 41 17.71 -3.19 3.49
N ASP A 42 17.09 -3.80 2.49
CA ASP A 42 17.12 -3.32 1.11
C ASP A 42 15.92 -2.47 0.71
N LEU A 43 15.07 -2.11 1.67
CA LEU A 43 13.87 -1.32 1.44
C LEU A 43 14.01 0.12 1.94
N LEU A 44 13.51 1.05 1.14
CA LEU A 44 13.19 2.42 1.50
C LEU A 44 11.71 2.49 1.86
N PHE A 45 11.41 3.05 3.02
CA PHE A 45 10.06 3.24 3.54
C PHE A 45 9.70 4.72 3.60
N LEU A 46 8.47 5.02 3.24
CA LEU A 46 7.79 6.26 3.56
C LEU A 46 6.59 5.94 4.45
N ARG A 47 6.37 6.74 5.46
CA ARG A 47 5.31 6.53 6.45
C ARG A 47 4.52 7.80 6.68
N THR A 48 3.20 7.67 6.82
CA THR A 48 2.34 8.77 7.28
C THR A 48 1.25 8.25 8.22
N GLY A 49 0.82 9.08 9.13
CA GLY A 49 -0.26 8.79 10.07
C GLY A 49 -0.74 10.03 10.80
N SER A 50 -1.82 9.88 11.57
CA SER A 50 -2.27 10.93 12.48
C SER A 50 -1.18 11.24 13.53
N ARG A 51 -1.02 12.53 13.86
CA ARG A 51 -0.14 12.94 14.99
C ARG A 51 -0.64 12.37 16.32
N ASN A 52 -1.95 12.41 16.51
CA ASN A 52 -2.61 11.88 17.70
C ASN A 52 -3.06 10.45 17.44
N GLN A 53 -2.33 9.49 17.96
CA GLN A 53 -2.63 8.07 17.82
C GLN A 53 -3.75 7.64 18.79
N ASP A 54 -4.98 8.09 18.50
CA ASP A 54 -6.16 7.82 19.34
C ASP A 54 -6.76 6.44 19.06
N ILE A 55 -6.01 5.39 19.42
CA ILE A 55 -6.32 4.00 19.14
C ILE A 55 -7.69 3.62 19.69
N LEU A 56 -8.63 3.25 18.79
CA LEU A 56 -9.98 2.75 19.12
C LEU A 56 -10.82 3.70 20.02
N LYS A 57 -10.50 5.00 20.06
CA LYS A 57 -11.20 5.94 20.95
C LYS A 57 -12.52 6.43 20.41
N LYS A 58 -12.71 6.49 19.10
CA LYS A 58 -13.94 6.94 18.46
C LYS A 58 -15.01 5.87 18.50
N LYS A 59 -16.27 6.29 18.62
CA LYS A 59 -17.46 5.44 18.59
C LYS A 59 -18.49 6.04 17.64
N GLY A 60 -19.28 5.21 17.00
CA GLY A 60 -20.34 5.63 16.07
C GLY A 60 -20.35 4.81 14.79
N ASP A 61 -21.20 5.19 13.86
CA ASP A 61 -21.45 4.40 12.64
C ASP A 61 -20.52 4.80 11.46
N ASP A 62 -19.98 6.03 11.47
CA ASP A 62 -19.06 6.54 10.43
C ASP A 62 -17.69 6.82 11.03
N VAL A 63 -17.08 5.77 11.58
CA VAL A 63 -15.74 5.86 12.18
C VAL A 63 -14.69 5.36 11.19
N ARG A 64 -13.76 6.24 10.85
CA ARG A 64 -12.57 5.88 10.08
C ARG A 64 -11.43 5.61 11.03
N ILE A 65 -10.52 4.75 10.61
CA ILE A 65 -9.28 4.48 11.35
C ILE A 65 -8.39 5.73 11.21
N ASP A 66 -8.08 6.39 12.32
CA ASP A 66 -7.19 7.55 12.39
C ASP A 66 -6.03 7.33 13.37
N TRP A 67 -5.69 6.08 13.61
CA TRP A 67 -4.53 5.62 14.36
C TRP A 67 -3.73 4.63 13.52
N GLY A 68 -2.52 4.34 13.95
CA GLY A 68 -1.57 3.56 13.16
C GLY A 68 -0.96 4.38 12.02
N HIS A 69 -0.35 3.70 11.06
CA HIS A 69 0.37 4.35 9.98
C HIS A 69 0.18 3.64 8.65
N PHE A 70 0.07 4.44 7.61
CA PHE A 70 0.21 4.00 6.23
C PHE A 70 1.69 3.95 5.85
N TYR A 71 2.08 2.89 5.14
CA TYR A 71 3.43 2.68 4.66
C TYR A 71 3.45 2.48 3.15
N LEU A 72 4.46 3.07 2.54
CA LEU A 72 4.83 2.85 1.15
C LEU A 72 6.30 2.45 1.13
N ALA A 73 6.64 1.38 0.41
CA ALA A 73 8.03 0.94 0.32
C ALA A 73 8.40 0.45 -1.08
N ALA A 74 9.70 0.54 -1.38
CA ALA A 74 10.32 -0.02 -2.58
C ALA A 74 11.80 -0.33 -2.32
N GLU A 75 12.41 -1.08 -3.24
CA GLU A 75 13.85 -1.32 -3.23
C GLU A 75 14.64 -0.01 -3.23
N LYS A 76 15.53 0.16 -2.24
CA LYS A 76 16.21 1.44 -1.98
C LYS A 76 17.17 1.87 -3.09
N GLU A 77 17.87 0.93 -3.75
CA GLU A 77 18.91 1.23 -4.74
C GLU A 77 18.37 1.98 -5.97
N ASN A 78 17.15 1.67 -6.37
CA ASN A 78 16.52 2.24 -7.56
C ASN A 78 15.37 3.20 -7.21
N SER A 79 15.34 3.69 -5.98
CA SER A 79 14.25 4.53 -5.51
C SER A 79 14.74 5.83 -4.90
N THR A 80 14.02 6.89 -5.21
CA THR A 80 14.16 8.21 -4.57
C THR A 80 12.80 8.62 -4.02
N TYR A 81 12.79 9.60 -3.14
CA TYR A 81 11.55 10.07 -2.52
C TYR A 81 11.57 11.57 -2.23
N ALA A 82 10.39 12.10 -2.05
CA ALA A 82 10.18 13.42 -1.45
C ALA A 82 8.88 13.42 -0.63
N ILE A 83 8.84 14.26 0.40
CA ILE A 83 7.68 14.44 1.28
C ILE A 83 7.32 15.91 1.27
N GLY A 84 6.05 16.26 1.00
CA GLY A 84 5.62 17.65 1.00
C GLY A 84 4.33 17.93 0.21
N ASP A 85 4.16 19.17 -0.26
CA ASP A 85 2.99 19.55 -1.06
C ASP A 85 2.89 18.78 -2.37
N GLY A 86 1.78 18.07 -2.58
CA GLY A 86 1.63 17.19 -3.74
C GLY A 86 1.62 17.91 -5.09
N ARG A 87 1.27 19.19 -5.16
CA ARG A 87 1.35 19.94 -6.42
C ARG A 87 2.80 20.21 -6.78
N GLU A 88 3.59 20.64 -5.82
CA GLU A 88 5.01 20.90 -6.01
C GLU A 88 5.79 19.59 -6.26
N LEU A 89 5.45 18.50 -5.57
CA LEU A 89 6.05 17.18 -5.82
C LEU A 89 5.88 16.74 -7.27
N ARG A 90 4.66 16.82 -7.81
CA ARG A 90 4.38 16.46 -9.21
C ARG A 90 5.08 17.38 -10.21
N LYS A 91 5.08 18.68 -9.94
CA LYS A 91 5.77 19.68 -10.79
C LYS A 91 7.28 19.41 -10.81
N ASN A 92 7.86 19.15 -9.65
CA ASN A 92 9.28 18.86 -9.51
C ASN A 92 9.66 17.54 -10.19
N PHE A 93 8.83 16.49 -10.06
CA PHE A 93 9.04 15.24 -10.76
C PHE A 93 9.08 15.43 -12.29
N VAL A 94 8.10 16.14 -12.86
CA VAL A 94 8.06 16.44 -14.32
C VAL A 94 9.26 17.26 -14.78
N ALA A 95 9.80 18.10 -13.90
CA ALA A 95 11.00 18.89 -14.16
C ALA A 95 12.33 18.13 -13.93
N ASN A 96 12.28 16.82 -13.63
CA ASN A 96 13.44 15.99 -13.21
C ASN A 96 14.20 16.59 -12.01
N LYS A 97 13.48 17.18 -11.06
CA LYS A 97 13.99 17.80 -9.84
C LYS A 97 13.16 17.37 -8.65
N LEU A 98 13.24 16.09 -8.28
CA LEU A 98 12.53 15.64 -7.10
C LEU A 98 13.24 16.13 -5.83
N GLU A 99 12.95 17.37 -5.44
CA GLU A 99 13.39 17.96 -4.20
C GLU A 99 12.26 17.90 -3.16
N ALA A 100 12.62 17.75 -1.89
CA ALA A 100 11.66 17.81 -0.79
C ALA A 100 11.18 19.26 -0.62
N PRO A 101 9.91 19.57 -0.93
CA PRO A 101 9.36 20.89 -0.67
C PRO A 101 9.20 21.12 0.84
N THR A 102 8.94 22.37 1.20
CA THR A 102 8.65 22.73 2.59
C THR A 102 7.43 21.99 3.10
N THR A 103 7.54 21.39 4.26
CA THR A 103 6.47 20.65 4.93
C THR A 103 5.42 21.60 5.51
N ASN A 104 4.16 21.25 5.44
CA ASN A 104 3.03 22.07 5.89
C ASN A 104 2.08 21.34 6.87
N GLY A 105 2.47 20.16 7.36
CA GLY A 105 1.68 19.36 8.29
C GLY A 105 0.59 18.49 7.63
N TYR A 106 0.48 18.55 6.29
CA TYR A 106 -0.39 17.72 5.46
C TYR A 106 0.37 17.18 4.25
N ASP A 107 1.54 16.64 4.52
CA ASP A 107 2.49 16.29 3.50
C ASP A 107 2.14 14.97 2.83
N LYS A 108 2.22 14.94 1.52
CA LYS A 108 2.11 13.73 0.73
C LYS A 108 3.47 13.04 0.64
N LEU A 109 3.39 11.74 0.53
CA LEU A 109 4.53 10.86 0.26
C LEU A 109 4.66 10.69 -1.24
N ALA A 110 5.80 11.01 -1.83
CA ALA A 110 6.11 10.70 -3.21
C ALA A 110 7.31 9.75 -3.25
N LEU A 111 7.14 8.62 -3.95
CA LEU A 111 8.18 7.64 -4.19
C LEU A 111 8.36 7.49 -5.69
N VAL A 112 9.59 7.60 -6.15
CA VAL A 112 9.99 7.39 -7.55
C VAL A 112 10.90 6.19 -7.62
N ARG A 113 10.53 5.23 -8.44
CA ARG A 113 11.34 4.05 -8.72
C ARG A 113 11.83 4.09 -10.16
N SER A 114 13.14 4.09 -10.36
CA SER A 114 13.76 3.93 -11.68
C SER A 114 13.64 2.47 -12.12
N LEU A 115 13.18 2.28 -13.34
CA LEU A 115 13.10 0.97 -14.00
C LEU A 115 14.18 0.83 -15.09
N GLY A 116 15.07 1.84 -15.18
CA GLY A 116 16.17 1.87 -16.11
C GLY A 116 15.79 2.14 -17.55
N GLU A 117 16.78 2.00 -18.45
CA GLU A 117 16.58 2.16 -19.88
C GLU A 117 16.07 0.85 -20.50
N THR A 118 14.82 0.82 -20.89
CA THR A 118 14.15 -0.42 -21.33
C THR A 118 13.07 -0.19 -22.38
N GLN A 119 12.80 -1.23 -23.18
CA GLN A 119 11.61 -1.30 -24.04
C GLN A 119 10.41 -1.90 -23.32
N LYS A 120 10.64 -2.63 -22.21
CA LYS A 120 9.60 -3.29 -21.43
C LYS A 120 9.92 -3.10 -19.96
N ALA A 121 9.14 -2.25 -19.31
CA ALA A 121 9.27 -1.98 -17.90
C ALA A 121 8.37 -2.90 -17.07
N ASP A 122 8.90 -3.45 -16.00
CA ASP A 122 8.18 -4.22 -14.99
C ASP A 122 8.70 -3.83 -13.61
N GLY A 123 7.79 -3.63 -12.66
CA GLY A 123 8.17 -3.23 -11.32
C GLY A 123 6.97 -3.23 -10.37
N HIS A 124 7.26 -3.18 -9.07
CA HIS A 124 6.24 -3.12 -8.02
C HIS A 124 6.64 -2.17 -6.91
N LEU A 125 5.66 -1.80 -6.12
CA LEU A 125 5.76 -1.08 -4.86
C LEU A 125 5.03 -1.92 -3.81
N LEU A 126 5.41 -1.76 -2.56
CA LEU A 126 4.73 -2.35 -1.42
C LEU A 126 3.91 -1.27 -0.70
N ILE A 127 2.67 -1.60 -0.39
CA ILE A 127 1.77 -0.75 0.36
C ILE A 127 1.24 -1.53 1.54
N GLY A 128 1.21 -0.94 2.71
CA GLY A 128 0.66 -1.56 3.91
C GLY A 128 0.14 -0.55 4.91
N TYR A 129 -0.65 -1.04 5.83
CA TYR A 129 -1.20 -0.28 6.94
C TYR A 129 -1.05 -1.07 8.23
N ASP A 130 -0.44 -0.46 9.23
CA ASP A 130 -0.38 -0.99 10.59
C ASP A 130 -1.37 -0.23 11.46
N ASP A 131 -2.46 -0.86 11.80
CA ASP A 131 -3.49 -0.30 12.66
C ASP A 131 -3.30 -0.60 14.16
N ILE A 132 -2.18 -1.24 14.53
CA ILE A 132 -1.77 -1.56 15.91
C ILE A 132 -2.79 -2.47 16.60
N TYR A 133 -4.02 -2.02 16.75
CA TYR A 133 -5.22 -2.77 17.14
C TYR A 133 -6.32 -2.52 16.12
N SER A 134 -6.90 -3.60 15.60
CA SER A 134 -7.88 -3.55 14.52
C SER A 134 -9.28 -3.24 14.97
N ILE A 135 -9.71 -3.86 16.06
CA ILE A 135 -11.05 -3.72 16.63
C ILE A 135 -11.03 -3.84 18.14
N GLN A 136 -12.11 -3.37 18.77
CA GLN A 136 -12.42 -3.70 20.16
C GLN A 136 -13.59 -4.69 20.20
N TYR A 137 -13.43 -5.79 20.89
CA TYR A 137 -14.41 -6.85 21.04
C TYR A 137 -14.65 -7.12 22.52
N PHE A 138 -15.87 -6.84 22.99
CA PHE A 138 -16.28 -6.93 24.40
C PHE A 138 -15.28 -6.31 25.42
N GLY A 139 -14.64 -5.22 25.04
CA GLY A 139 -13.67 -4.52 25.91
C GLY A 139 -12.19 -4.84 25.61
N ASP A 140 -11.92 -5.94 24.92
CA ASP A 140 -10.57 -6.33 24.54
C ASP A 140 -10.16 -5.75 23.19
N ASN A 141 -8.98 -5.16 23.13
CA ASN A 141 -8.42 -4.65 21.88
C ASN A 141 -7.72 -5.79 21.14
N LEU A 142 -8.23 -6.14 19.98
CA LEU A 142 -7.70 -7.24 19.15
C LEU A 142 -6.73 -6.73 18.10
N ARG A 143 -5.57 -7.40 18.01
CA ARG A 143 -4.53 -7.12 17.01
C ARG A 143 -4.95 -7.62 15.62
N PRO A 144 -4.40 -7.04 14.54
CA PRO A 144 -4.52 -7.64 13.23
C PRO A 144 -3.93 -9.06 13.24
N TYR A 145 -4.52 -9.96 12.47
CA TYR A 145 -4.12 -11.38 12.47
C TYR A 145 -2.65 -11.62 12.14
N TRP A 146 -2.06 -10.79 11.26
CA TRP A 146 -0.64 -10.89 10.90
C TRP A 146 0.29 -10.64 12.11
N ASN A 147 -0.18 -9.90 13.12
CA ASN A 147 0.56 -9.64 14.37
C ASN A 147 -0.22 -10.12 15.61
N ARG A 148 -0.99 -11.21 15.48
CA ARG A 148 -1.83 -11.73 16.58
C ARG A 148 -1.04 -12.06 17.85
N GLU A 149 0.21 -12.50 17.72
CA GLU A 149 1.10 -12.81 18.84
C GLU A 149 1.80 -11.57 19.41
N GLY A 150 1.72 -10.41 18.73
CA GLY A 150 2.32 -9.16 19.17
C GLY A 150 3.85 -9.06 19.06
N ASN A 151 4.49 -9.98 18.35
CA ASN A 151 5.94 -10.06 18.17
C ASN A 151 6.43 -9.73 16.77
N GLU A 152 5.52 -9.38 15.85
CA GLU A 152 5.83 -8.98 14.49
C GLU A 152 5.80 -7.45 14.34
N THR A 153 6.53 -6.96 13.36
CA THR A 153 6.48 -5.55 12.94
C THR A 153 6.00 -5.42 11.51
N ILE A 154 5.42 -4.28 11.17
CA ILE A 154 5.03 -4.02 9.79
C ILE A 154 6.25 -4.07 8.85
N VAL A 155 7.42 -3.65 9.32
CA VAL A 155 8.68 -3.68 8.55
C VAL A 155 9.08 -5.11 8.23
N SER A 156 9.01 -6.04 9.22
CA SER A 156 9.30 -7.47 8.99
C SER A 156 8.33 -8.07 7.96
N GLN A 157 7.06 -7.65 7.96
CA GLN A 157 6.08 -8.10 6.98
C GLN A 157 6.37 -7.57 5.57
N PHE A 158 6.84 -6.34 5.43
CA PHE A 158 7.26 -5.79 4.14
C PHE A 158 8.47 -6.52 3.58
N GLN A 159 9.47 -6.79 4.41
CA GLN A 159 10.65 -7.57 4.00
C GLN A 159 10.28 -8.99 3.56
N LYS A 160 9.37 -9.63 4.30
CA LYS A 160 8.82 -10.93 3.94
C LYS A 160 8.05 -10.88 2.62
N ALA A 161 7.19 -9.87 2.45
CA ALA A 161 6.40 -9.66 1.23
C ALA A 161 7.30 -9.45 0.01
N GLU A 162 8.36 -8.64 0.13
CA GLU A 162 9.35 -8.45 -0.94
C GLU A 162 10.04 -9.76 -1.32
N LYS A 163 10.54 -10.49 -0.34
CA LYS A 163 11.20 -11.78 -0.55
C LYS A 163 10.28 -12.82 -1.21
N GLU A 164 9.01 -12.82 -0.84
CA GLU A 164 8.02 -13.78 -1.32
C GLU A 164 7.26 -13.30 -2.57
N TYR A 165 7.49 -12.07 -3.03
CA TYR A 165 6.70 -11.43 -4.09
C TYR A 165 6.42 -12.33 -5.30
N LYS A 166 7.48 -12.92 -5.88
CA LYS A 166 7.35 -13.78 -7.08
C LYS A 166 6.49 -15.02 -6.80
N THR A 167 6.66 -15.62 -5.62
CA THR A 167 5.89 -16.81 -5.19
C THR A 167 4.43 -16.43 -4.98
N GLN A 168 4.17 -15.32 -4.31
CA GLN A 168 2.81 -14.85 -4.05
C GLN A 168 2.09 -14.47 -5.37
N MET A 169 2.76 -13.83 -6.30
CA MET A 169 2.20 -13.53 -7.62
C MET A 169 1.83 -14.79 -8.39
N LYS A 170 2.67 -15.83 -8.34
CA LYS A 170 2.39 -17.12 -8.97
C LYS A 170 1.18 -17.82 -8.31
N ASN A 171 1.14 -17.84 -6.99
CA ASN A 171 0.05 -18.46 -6.23
C ASN A 171 -1.28 -17.75 -6.46
N SER A 172 -1.28 -16.40 -6.46
CA SER A 172 -2.46 -15.59 -6.76
C SER A 172 -2.99 -15.84 -8.17
N ALA A 173 -2.10 -15.88 -9.16
CA ALA A 173 -2.50 -16.18 -10.54
C ALA A 173 -3.09 -17.61 -10.69
N ALA A 174 -2.54 -18.59 -9.97
CA ALA A 174 -3.07 -19.95 -9.97
C ALA A 174 -4.45 -20.03 -9.29
N PHE A 175 -4.62 -19.30 -8.18
CA PHE A 175 -5.91 -19.19 -7.49
C PHE A 175 -6.96 -18.53 -8.38
N ASP A 176 -6.65 -17.38 -8.99
CA ASP A 176 -7.56 -16.66 -9.89
C ASP A 176 -8.00 -17.55 -11.05
N LYS A 177 -7.06 -18.26 -11.66
CA LYS A 177 -7.35 -19.20 -12.74
C LYS A 177 -8.33 -20.29 -12.28
N LYS A 178 -8.05 -20.94 -11.15
CA LYS A 178 -8.91 -21.99 -10.59
C LYS A 178 -10.31 -21.49 -10.28
N LEU A 179 -10.43 -20.34 -9.60
CA LEU A 179 -11.72 -19.70 -9.29
C LEU A 179 -12.53 -19.44 -10.56
N MET A 180 -11.91 -18.87 -11.59
CA MET A 180 -12.59 -18.57 -12.85
C MET A 180 -13.01 -19.82 -13.61
N GLU A 181 -12.19 -20.87 -13.63
CA GLU A 181 -12.51 -22.15 -14.29
C GLU A 181 -13.68 -22.85 -13.60
N GLU A 182 -13.65 -22.99 -12.27
CA GLU A 182 -14.69 -23.64 -11.50
C GLU A 182 -16.03 -22.88 -11.58
N ALA A 183 -16.00 -21.56 -11.43
CA ALA A 183 -17.21 -20.74 -11.52
C ALA A 183 -17.78 -20.70 -12.96
N THR A 184 -16.91 -20.71 -13.99
CA THR A 184 -17.38 -20.79 -15.37
C THR A 184 -18.05 -22.13 -15.66
N ALA A 185 -17.51 -23.23 -15.16
CA ALA A 185 -18.12 -24.55 -15.29
C ALA A 185 -19.49 -24.64 -14.60
N ALA A 186 -19.63 -23.96 -13.44
CA ALA A 186 -20.88 -23.97 -12.67
C ALA A 186 -21.99 -23.10 -13.28
N GLY A 187 -21.67 -21.92 -13.84
CA GLY A 187 -22.71 -20.96 -14.25
C GLY A 187 -22.34 -20.08 -15.46
N GLY A 188 -21.27 -20.41 -16.17
CA GLY A 188 -20.81 -19.65 -17.32
C GLY A 188 -20.02 -18.39 -16.96
N ARG A 189 -19.53 -17.69 -17.97
CA ARG A 189 -18.57 -16.57 -17.81
C ARG A 189 -19.11 -15.42 -16.95
N LYS A 190 -20.36 -15.01 -17.15
CA LYS A 190 -20.96 -13.91 -16.36
C LYS A 190 -21.05 -14.26 -14.88
N TYR A 191 -21.39 -15.51 -14.57
CA TYR A 191 -21.40 -16.01 -13.21
C TYR A 191 -20.00 -16.00 -12.60
N ALA A 192 -18.98 -16.43 -13.34
CA ALA A 192 -17.60 -16.39 -12.88
C ALA A 192 -17.11 -14.95 -12.59
N GLU A 193 -17.44 -13.99 -13.44
CA GLU A 193 -17.12 -12.56 -13.23
C GLU A 193 -17.81 -12.02 -11.96
N LEU A 194 -19.05 -12.42 -11.69
CA LEU A 194 -19.78 -12.07 -10.46
C LEU A 194 -19.12 -12.72 -9.22
N CYS A 195 -18.74 -14.00 -9.30
CA CYS A 195 -18.04 -14.68 -8.22
C CYS A 195 -16.70 -14.02 -7.88
N ALA A 196 -15.92 -13.64 -8.88
CA ALA A 196 -14.65 -12.94 -8.69
C ALA A 196 -14.85 -11.57 -8.01
N LEU A 197 -15.88 -10.81 -8.42
CA LEU A 197 -16.23 -9.55 -7.79
C LEU A 197 -16.68 -9.73 -6.33
N ALA A 198 -17.59 -10.68 -6.09
CA ALA A 198 -18.11 -10.98 -4.76
C ALA A 198 -17.01 -11.44 -3.80
N TYR A 199 -16.10 -12.29 -4.27
CA TYR A 199 -14.94 -12.72 -3.50
C TYR A 199 -14.05 -11.56 -3.05
N ARG A 200 -13.74 -10.65 -3.99
CA ARG A 200 -12.96 -9.45 -3.67
C ARG A 200 -13.66 -8.53 -2.68
N GLN A 201 -14.96 -8.32 -2.85
CA GLN A 201 -15.77 -7.50 -1.94
C GLN A 201 -15.87 -8.13 -0.55
N ALA A 202 -16.06 -9.44 -0.47
CA ALA A 202 -16.09 -10.15 0.80
C ALA A 202 -14.78 -9.99 1.58
N LEU A 203 -13.63 -10.17 0.92
CA LEU A 203 -12.33 -9.96 1.55
C LEU A 203 -12.12 -8.51 1.99
N ALA A 204 -12.52 -7.54 1.17
CA ALA A 204 -12.37 -6.11 1.48
C ALA A 204 -13.27 -5.65 2.65
N ALA A 205 -14.43 -6.31 2.83
CA ALA A 205 -15.40 -5.98 3.87
C ALA A 205 -15.12 -6.65 5.22
N HIS A 206 -14.17 -7.57 5.29
CA HIS A 206 -13.86 -8.33 6.51
C HIS A 206 -12.46 -8.00 7.03
N LYS A 207 -12.34 -7.92 8.33
CA LYS A 207 -11.06 -7.78 9.03
C LYS A 207 -10.71 -9.11 9.71
N LEU A 208 -9.54 -9.63 9.38
CA LEU A 208 -9.01 -10.82 10.06
C LEU A 208 -8.19 -10.35 11.27
N VAL A 209 -8.59 -10.77 12.45
CA VAL A 209 -7.99 -10.38 13.74
C VAL A 209 -7.56 -11.59 14.53
N GLN A 210 -6.80 -11.37 15.61
CA GLN A 210 -6.52 -12.44 16.59
C GLN A 210 -7.83 -12.98 17.18
N ALA A 211 -7.82 -14.21 17.63
CA ALA A 211 -8.90 -14.78 18.43
C ALA A 211 -9.01 -14.06 19.78
N PRO A 212 -10.21 -13.85 20.29
CA PRO A 212 -10.44 -13.31 21.64
C PRO A 212 -9.87 -14.21 22.71
#